data_7b3b779d00ffce40a4c725388969755f
#
_entry.id   7b3b779d00ffce40a4c725388969755f
#
_cell.length_a   1.000
_cell.length_b   1.000
_cell.length_c   1.000
_cell.angle_alpha   90.00
_cell.angle_beta   90.00
_cell.angle_gamma   90.00
#
_symmetry.space_group_name_H-M   'P 1'
#
loop_
_entity.id
_entity.type
_entity.pdbx_description
1 polymer ?
#
loop_
_entity_poly.entity_id
_entity_poly.type
_entity_poly.pdbx_seq_one_letter_code
_entity_poly.pdbx_strand_id
1 'polypeptide(L)'
;MTREIAPNLSYHYWGLGIIDPSYDGEADPLVMVRGSEFNSEKEITQEDDEGHMGTATVKMSSYRTSATSNPSFTDKTRYKEGWEDMWYLLLGSDDGSGNIRKTTVAEASGSNPAIYQYTFKVNVANPQDPLFATLYNGFAKTQHDAFKYENCLLNEFEISGSNEEAPTYTSTFAANFPKFNQQNPARVYPATTVFTKTSEVKIYIAPKGTYADESALANYLYPCFIEYGLNVNNNAETQPCSADEFGTSTKVLGNREATFNVTVPWTEATKHLEYTYMGGDANATEVTAENDEKTVWLVFESGKIGSTNYNYKTIIKIPEIVLTNADSPQSGTDAKQIELEGNIQENGSDSFIECVIVTDLPNLHVDDGT
;
A
#
# COMPACT_ATOMS: atom_id res chain seq x y z
N MET A 1 -9.72 -25.91 34.49
CA MET A 1 -8.50 -25.07 34.67
C MET A 1 -8.27 -24.30 33.36
N THR A 2 -8.78 -23.10 33.28
CA THR A 2 -8.48 -22.18 32.17
C THR A 2 -7.03 -21.74 32.35
N ARG A 3 -6.14 -22.23 31.51
CA ARG A 3 -4.79 -21.69 31.46
C ARG A 3 -4.89 -20.31 30.86
N GLU A 4 -4.62 -19.27 31.64
CA GLU A 4 -4.35 -17.95 31.08
C GLU A 4 -3.16 -18.06 30.12
N ILE A 5 -3.40 -17.74 28.85
CA ILE A 5 -2.36 -17.71 27.85
C ILE A 5 -1.56 -16.43 28.12
N ALA A 6 -0.32 -16.58 28.54
CA ALA A 6 0.55 -15.43 28.74
C ALA A 6 0.68 -14.66 27.39
N PRO A 7 0.45 -13.35 27.35
CA PRO A 7 0.46 -12.56 26.13
C PRO A 7 1.73 -12.74 25.29
N ASN A 8 2.85 -12.98 25.93
CA ASN A 8 4.19 -13.11 25.34
C ASN A 8 4.42 -14.45 24.59
N LEU A 9 3.43 -15.34 24.56
CA LEU A 9 3.50 -16.64 23.88
C LEU A 9 2.48 -16.79 22.75
N SER A 10 1.70 -15.75 22.45
CA SER A 10 0.79 -15.73 21.31
C SER A 10 1.55 -15.18 20.09
N TYR A 11 1.75 -16.02 19.09
CA TYR A 11 2.23 -15.58 17.79
C TYR A 11 1.02 -15.09 16.99
N HIS A 12 0.96 -13.79 16.72
CA HIS A 12 0.04 -13.23 15.76
C HIS A 12 0.50 -13.57 14.34
N TYR A 13 -0.42 -13.86 13.47
CA TYR A 13 -0.14 -14.04 12.05
C TYR A 13 -1.28 -13.45 11.22
N TRP A 14 -0.92 -13.12 9.99
CA TRP A 14 -1.80 -12.64 8.96
C TRP A 14 -1.84 -13.62 7.82
N GLY A 15 -3.01 -13.88 7.32
CA GLY A 15 -3.21 -14.53 6.05
C GLY A 15 -3.89 -13.56 5.09
N LEU A 16 -3.42 -13.51 3.87
CA LEU A 16 -3.97 -12.74 2.78
C LEU A 16 -4.29 -13.67 1.62
N GLY A 17 -5.49 -13.55 1.06
CA GLY A 17 -5.88 -14.12 -0.21
C GLY A 17 -6.64 -13.09 -1.02
N ILE A 18 -6.27 -12.88 -2.27
CA ILE A 18 -6.98 -12.00 -3.18
C ILE A 18 -8.08 -12.81 -3.86
N ILE A 19 -9.26 -12.25 -3.97
CA ILE A 19 -10.40 -12.88 -4.65
C ILE A 19 -10.27 -12.60 -6.16
N ASP A 20 -10.25 -13.67 -6.96
CA ASP A 20 -10.34 -13.52 -8.42
C ASP A 20 -11.67 -12.86 -8.79
N PRO A 21 -11.69 -11.81 -9.63
CA PRO A 21 -12.93 -11.13 -10.04
C PRO A 21 -13.99 -12.04 -10.69
N SER A 22 -13.58 -13.18 -11.23
CA SER A 22 -14.48 -14.17 -11.81
C SER A 22 -15.03 -15.18 -10.81
N TYR A 23 -14.56 -15.16 -9.55
CA TYR A 23 -14.91 -16.09 -8.50
C TYR A 23 -15.91 -15.45 -7.53
N ASP A 24 -17.07 -16.05 -7.35
CA ASP A 24 -18.14 -15.60 -6.45
C ASP A 24 -18.00 -16.25 -5.05
N GLY A 25 -16.80 -16.45 -4.60
CA GLY A 25 -16.46 -17.09 -3.34
C GLY A 25 -15.58 -16.24 -2.43
N GLU A 26 -15.18 -16.82 -1.31
CA GLU A 26 -14.27 -16.23 -0.35
C GLU A 26 -12.87 -16.80 -0.61
N ALA A 27 -11.85 -15.96 -0.70
CA ALA A 27 -10.48 -16.41 -0.89
C ALA A 27 -9.93 -17.07 0.38
N ASP A 28 -9.23 -18.18 0.21
CA ASP A 28 -8.39 -18.77 1.25
C ASP A 28 -7.08 -17.99 1.39
N PRO A 29 -6.45 -17.97 2.58
CA PRO A 29 -5.18 -17.30 2.75
C PRO A 29 -4.06 -18.06 2.04
N LEU A 30 -3.57 -17.50 0.97
CA LEU A 30 -2.51 -18.06 0.12
C LEU A 30 -1.11 -17.64 0.56
N VAL A 31 -1.00 -16.53 1.29
CA VAL A 31 0.29 -16.04 1.82
C VAL A 31 0.14 -15.54 3.25
N MET A 32 1.19 -15.74 4.04
CA MET A 32 1.31 -15.16 5.39
C MET A 32 2.20 -13.94 5.35
N VAL A 33 1.64 -12.81 5.75
CA VAL A 33 2.37 -11.54 5.89
C VAL A 33 2.96 -11.47 7.30
N ARG A 34 4.23 -11.08 7.40
CA ARG A 34 4.94 -10.95 8.68
C ARG A 34 4.83 -9.54 9.26
N GLY A 35 3.64 -8.98 9.31
CA GLY A 35 3.44 -7.61 9.79
C GLY A 35 4.13 -7.33 11.12
N SER A 36 4.71 -6.13 11.25
CA SER A 36 5.30 -5.65 12.50
C SER A 36 4.24 -5.12 13.45
N GLU A 37 3.20 -4.54 12.90
CA GLU A 37 2.07 -4.00 13.64
C GLU A 37 0.77 -4.42 12.97
N PHE A 38 -0.24 -4.61 13.81
CA PHE A 38 -1.58 -4.91 13.36
C PHE A 38 -2.60 -4.17 14.21
N ASN A 39 -3.54 -3.54 13.53
CA ASN A 39 -4.71 -2.96 14.15
C ASN A 39 -5.98 -3.59 13.55
N SER A 40 -6.89 -4.03 14.41
CA SER A 40 -8.21 -4.50 14.01
C SER A 40 -9.26 -3.62 14.66
N GLU A 41 -9.37 -2.41 14.19
CA GLU A 41 -10.42 -1.51 14.66
C GLU A 41 -11.81 -2.11 14.35
N LYS A 42 -12.65 -2.12 15.36
CA LYS A 42 -14.01 -2.64 15.28
C LYS A 42 -14.92 -1.64 15.98
N GLU A 43 -15.82 -1.08 15.23
CA GLU A 43 -16.79 -0.13 15.76
C GLU A 43 -18.19 -0.72 15.67
N ILE A 44 -18.90 -0.68 16.80
CA ILE A 44 -20.31 -1.06 16.89
C ILE A 44 -21.07 0.16 17.37
N THR A 45 -21.89 0.72 16.51
CA THR A 45 -22.77 1.83 16.89
C THR A 45 -24.03 1.28 17.53
N GLN A 46 -24.41 1.87 18.66
CA GLN A 46 -25.65 1.56 19.38
C GLN A 46 -26.48 2.83 19.49
N GLU A 47 -27.76 2.73 19.21
CA GLU A 47 -28.73 3.77 19.46
C GLU A 47 -29.65 3.37 20.60
N ASP A 48 -30.00 4.35 21.43
CA ASP A 48 -30.96 4.15 22.51
C ASP A 48 -32.37 4.44 22.01
N ASP A 49 -33.29 3.57 22.38
CA ASP A 49 -34.70 3.84 22.16
C ASP A 49 -35.17 4.89 23.16
N GLU A 50 -35.41 6.11 22.67
CA GLU A 50 -35.91 7.25 23.44
C GLU A 50 -37.44 7.26 23.56
N GLY A 51 -38.09 6.14 23.39
CA GLY A 51 -39.54 6.01 23.50
C GLY A 51 -40.09 6.58 24.81
N HIS A 52 -40.92 7.57 24.75
CA HIS A 52 -41.58 8.18 25.90
C HIS A 52 -42.75 7.31 26.41
N MET A 53 -42.50 6.53 27.43
CA MET A 53 -43.56 5.82 28.16
C MET A 53 -43.93 6.55 29.46
N GLY A 54 -44.29 7.79 29.43
CA GLY A 54 -44.99 8.50 30.54
C GLY A 54 -44.44 8.39 31.98
N THR A 55 -43.37 7.65 32.21
CA THR A 55 -42.68 7.54 33.49
C THR A 55 -41.21 7.88 33.27
N ALA A 56 -40.80 9.01 33.81
CA ALA A 56 -39.43 9.46 33.74
C ALA A 56 -38.45 8.45 34.29
N THR A 57 -37.33 8.22 33.56
CA THR A 57 -36.02 7.94 34.10
C THR A 57 -35.27 6.68 33.66
N VAL A 58 -35.77 5.78 32.84
CA VAL A 58 -34.95 4.67 32.35
C VAL A 58 -35.04 4.57 30.84
N LYS A 59 -33.89 4.60 30.14
CA LYS A 59 -33.79 4.24 28.74
C LYS A 59 -34.36 2.81 28.59
N MET A 60 -35.28 2.63 27.65
CA MET A 60 -36.04 1.38 27.59
C MET A 60 -35.30 0.25 26.90
N SER A 61 -34.53 0.56 25.88
CA SER A 61 -33.70 -0.39 25.17
C SER A 61 -32.63 0.31 24.37
N SER A 62 -31.55 -0.38 24.06
CA SER A 62 -30.59 0.03 23.08
C SER A 62 -30.46 -1.05 22.00
N TYR A 63 -30.34 -0.66 20.77
CA TYR A 63 -30.15 -1.58 19.66
C TYR A 63 -28.91 -1.17 18.85
N ARG A 64 -28.28 -2.17 18.23
CA ARG A 64 -27.11 -1.95 17.38
C ARG A 64 -27.58 -1.49 16.01
N THR A 65 -27.01 -0.41 15.49
CA THR A 65 -27.37 0.19 14.20
C THR A 65 -26.36 -0.12 13.10
N SER A 66 -25.09 -0.24 13.47
CA SER A 66 -24.04 -0.57 12.50
C SER A 66 -22.85 -1.26 13.15
N ALA A 67 -22.11 -2.00 12.35
CA ALA A 67 -20.83 -2.57 12.72
C ALA A 67 -19.86 -2.44 11.53
N THR A 68 -18.75 -1.77 11.75
CA THR A 68 -17.71 -1.54 10.73
C THR A 68 -16.35 -2.02 11.23
N SER A 69 -15.44 -2.28 10.31
CA SER A 69 -14.09 -2.68 10.66
C SER A 69 -13.09 -2.19 9.60
N ASN A 70 -12.00 -1.61 10.08
CA ASN A 70 -10.91 -1.11 9.25
C ASN A 70 -9.59 -1.81 9.67
N PRO A 71 -9.40 -3.09 9.30
CA PRO A 71 -8.17 -3.78 9.61
C PRO A 71 -7.00 -3.14 8.88
N SER A 72 -5.89 -2.96 9.58
CA SER A 72 -4.66 -2.44 9.00
C SER A 72 -3.45 -3.23 9.48
N PHE A 73 -2.42 -3.28 8.66
CA PHE A 73 -1.14 -3.85 9.05
C PHE A 73 0.02 -3.06 8.44
N THR A 74 1.14 -3.07 9.14
CA THR A 74 2.41 -2.49 8.69
C THR A 74 3.45 -3.60 8.56
N ASP A 75 4.16 -3.63 7.45
CA ASP A 75 5.30 -4.51 7.23
C ASP A 75 6.43 -3.80 6.48
N LYS A 76 7.60 -4.43 6.46
CA LYS A 76 8.69 -4.04 5.58
C LYS A 76 8.37 -4.45 4.14
N THR A 77 8.96 -3.74 3.17
CA THR A 77 8.84 -4.11 1.75
C THR A 77 9.52 -5.46 1.48
N ARG A 78 8.77 -6.55 1.65
CA ARG A 78 9.24 -7.94 1.52
C ARG A 78 8.69 -8.57 0.26
N TYR A 79 9.57 -9.01 -0.61
CA TYR A 79 9.19 -9.75 -1.81
C TYR A 79 8.61 -11.12 -1.45
N LYS A 80 7.56 -11.53 -2.15
CA LYS A 80 6.82 -12.79 -1.99
C LYS A 80 6.05 -12.95 -0.68
N GLU A 81 5.90 -11.90 0.10
CA GLU A 81 5.15 -11.91 1.36
C GLU A 81 4.01 -10.86 1.34
N GLY A 82 3.35 -10.67 0.20
CA GLY A 82 2.22 -9.78 0.06
C GLY A 82 2.56 -8.39 -0.51
N TRP A 83 3.84 -8.02 -0.68
CA TRP A 83 4.25 -6.75 -1.26
C TRP A 83 3.72 -6.58 -2.69
N GLU A 84 3.90 -7.58 -3.53
CA GLU A 84 3.39 -7.61 -4.90
C GLU A 84 1.85 -7.57 -4.93
N ASP A 85 1.22 -8.27 -4.00
CA ASP A 85 -0.23 -8.39 -3.90
C ASP A 85 -0.88 -7.06 -3.50
N MET A 86 -0.23 -6.25 -2.65
CA MET A 86 -0.72 -4.93 -2.28
C MET A 86 -0.79 -3.99 -3.48
N TRP A 87 0.23 -4.04 -4.36
CA TRP A 87 0.20 -3.25 -5.58
C TRP A 87 -0.89 -3.71 -6.56
N TYR A 88 -1.14 -5.01 -6.61
CA TYR A 88 -2.25 -5.54 -7.41
C TYR A 88 -3.59 -5.07 -6.90
N LEU A 89 -3.83 -5.13 -5.58
CA LEU A 89 -5.05 -4.62 -4.94
C LEU A 89 -5.23 -3.11 -5.12
N LEU A 90 -4.13 -2.36 -5.12
CA LEU A 90 -4.16 -0.91 -5.22
C LEU A 90 -4.44 -0.40 -6.64
N LEU A 91 -3.73 -0.95 -7.62
CA LEU A 91 -3.68 -0.41 -8.99
C LEU A 91 -4.33 -1.33 -10.03
N GLY A 92 -4.48 -2.61 -9.70
CA GLY A 92 -4.79 -3.63 -10.70
C GLY A 92 -3.56 -3.98 -11.56
N SER A 93 -3.73 -4.94 -12.44
CA SER A 93 -2.67 -5.40 -13.36
C SER A 93 -3.25 -5.99 -14.65
N ASP A 94 -4.44 -5.57 -15.07
CA ASP A 94 -5.04 -6.03 -16.30
C ASP A 94 -4.32 -5.44 -17.52
N ASP A 95 -3.93 -6.30 -18.45
CA ASP A 95 -3.30 -5.94 -19.72
C ASP A 95 -4.29 -5.39 -20.76
N GLY A 96 -5.57 -5.30 -20.41
CA GLY A 96 -6.68 -4.93 -21.28
C GLY A 96 -7.37 -6.13 -21.93
N SER A 97 -6.93 -7.35 -21.62
CA SER A 97 -7.49 -8.63 -22.11
C SER A 97 -7.96 -9.53 -20.97
N GLY A 98 -8.02 -9.00 -19.75
CA GLY A 98 -8.37 -9.74 -18.53
C GLY A 98 -7.21 -10.54 -17.91
N ASN A 99 -5.98 -10.36 -18.41
CA ASN A 99 -4.82 -11.07 -17.86
C ASN A 99 -3.96 -10.14 -17.02
N ILE A 100 -3.31 -10.70 -16.01
CA ILE A 100 -2.30 -9.99 -15.22
C ILE A 100 -1.11 -9.62 -16.11
N ARG A 101 -0.70 -8.34 -16.09
CA ARG A 101 0.49 -7.85 -16.81
C ARG A 101 1.75 -8.44 -16.23
N LYS A 102 2.08 -9.65 -16.69
CA LYS A 102 3.27 -10.40 -16.31
C LYS A 102 4.13 -10.71 -17.53
N THR A 103 5.42 -10.46 -17.44
CA THR A 103 6.40 -10.83 -18.48
C THR A 103 7.48 -11.70 -17.87
N THR A 104 7.82 -12.81 -18.53
CA THR A 104 9.00 -13.60 -18.16
C THR A 104 10.25 -12.88 -18.66
N VAL A 105 11.10 -12.45 -17.73
CA VAL A 105 12.37 -11.77 -18.02
C VAL A 105 13.48 -12.77 -18.28
N ALA A 106 13.48 -13.86 -17.52
CA ALA A 106 14.41 -14.97 -17.73
C ALA A 106 13.73 -16.29 -17.36
N GLU A 107 13.95 -17.31 -18.17
CA GLU A 107 13.49 -18.67 -17.90
C GLU A 107 14.34 -19.35 -16.81
N ALA A 108 13.73 -20.32 -16.12
CA ALA A 108 14.45 -21.13 -15.14
C ALA A 108 15.62 -21.87 -15.81
N SER A 109 16.80 -21.85 -15.18
CA SER A 109 18.00 -22.50 -15.70
C SER A 109 18.83 -23.14 -14.60
N GLY A 110 18.97 -24.43 -14.62
CA GLY A 110 19.66 -25.18 -13.57
C GLY A 110 18.96 -25.01 -12.22
N SER A 111 19.66 -24.45 -11.23
CA SER A 111 19.13 -24.16 -9.89
C SER A 111 18.55 -22.75 -9.77
N ASN A 112 18.62 -21.95 -10.83
CA ASN A 112 18.08 -20.60 -10.81
C ASN A 112 16.59 -20.62 -11.13
N PRO A 113 15.75 -19.88 -10.37
CA PRO A 113 14.33 -19.75 -10.66
C PRO A 113 14.09 -18.93 -11.93
N ALA A 114 12.91 -19.05 -12.53
CA ALA A 114 12.45 -18.12 -13.53
C ALA A 114 12.27 -16.73 -12.90
N ILE A 115 12.41 -15.69 -13.70
CA ILE A 115 12.29 -14.30 -13.25
C ILE A 115 11.16 -13.64 -14.01
N TYR A 116 10.30 -13.01 -13.27
CA TYR A 116 9.11 -12.36 -13.77
C TYR A 116 9.15 -10.87 -13.48
N GLN A 117 8.54 -10.11 -14.37
CA GLN A 117 8.24 -8.71 -14.17
C GLN A 117 6.73 -8.53 -14.15
N TYR A 118 6.22 -7.98 -13.08
CA TYR A 118 4.85 -7.54 -12.95
C TYR A 118 4.77 -6.03 -13.19
N THR A 119 3.71 -5.59 -13.85
CA THR A 119 3.42 -4.16 -14.02
C THR A 119 2.04 -3.87 -13.49
N PHE A 120 1.96 -3.06 -12.47
CA PHE A 120 0.74 -2.63 -11.80
C PHE A 120 0.46 -1.19 -12.19
N LYS A 121 -0.67 -0.95 -12.78
CA LYS A 121 -1.16 0.39 -13.12
C LYS A 121 -2.66 0.35 -13.40
N VAL A 122 -3.34 1.45 -13.14
CA VAL A 122 -4.73 1.60 -13.50
C VAL A 122 -4.85 1.60 -15.03
N ASN A 123 -5.77 0.81 -15.56
CA ASN A 123 -6.11 0.87 -16.98
C ASN A 123 -7.12 2.00 -17.19
N VAL A 124 -6.66 3.17 -17.60
CA VAL A 124 -7.50 4.36 -17.78
C VAL A 124 -8.57 4.18 -18.83
N ALA A 125 -8.26 3.43 -19.91
CA ALA A 125 -9.19 3.18 -21.01
C ALA A 125 -10.28 2.14 -20.66
N ASN A 126 -9.96 1.21 -19.77
CA ASN A 126 -10.86 0.17 -19.28
C ASN A 126 -10.54 -0.11 -17.81
N PRO A 127 -11.04 0.74 -16.89
CA PRO A 127 -10.73 0.58 -15.47
C PRO A 127 -11.26 -0.76 -14.98
N GLN A 128 -10.39 -1.49 -14.30
CA GLN A 128 -10.73 -2.76 -13.66
C GLN A 128 -11.67 -2.50 -12.48
N ASP A 129 -12.61 -3.42 -12.26
CA ASP A 129 -13.41 -3.42 -11.05
C ASP A 129 -12.54 -3.51 -9.80
N PRO A 130 -12.98 -2.96 -8.67
CA PRO A 130 -12.25 -3.05 -7.42
C PRO A 130 -11.93 -4.50 -7.05
N LEU A 131 -10.67 -4.75 -6.70
CA LEU A 131 -10.24 -6.06 -6.24
C LEU A 131 -10.48 -6.18 -4.74
N PHE A 132 -10.97 -7.35 -4.33
CA PHE A 132 -11.24 -7.65 -2.93
C PHE A 132 -10.26 -8.69 -2.40
N ALA A 133 -10.04 -8.65 -1.11
CA ALA A 133 -9.23 -9.63 -0.40
C ALA A 133 -10.00 -10.19 0.80
N THR A 134 -9.57 -11.36 1.24
CA THR A 134 -9.91 -11.93 2.53
C THR A 134 -8.69 -11.86 3.44
N LEU A 135 -8.85 -11.32 4.62
CA LEU A 135 -7.79 -11.22 5.62
C LEU A 135 -8.10 -12.14 6.80
N TYR A 136 -7.07 -12.83 7.28
CA TYR A 136 -7.12 -13.63 8.47
C TYR A 136 -6.16 -13.09 9.52
N ASN A 137 -6.66 -12.88 10.72
CA ASN A 137 -5.84 -12.62 11.90
C ASN A 137 -6.04 -13.71 12.92
N GLY A 138 -5.02 -14.43 13.26
CA GLY A 138 -5.11 -15.54 14.18
C GLY A 138 -3.98 -15.62 15.21
N PHE A 139 -4.26 -16.43 16.23
CA PHE A 139 -3.31 -16.73 17.29
C PHE A 139 -2.79 -18.16 17.12
N ALA A 140 -1.49 -18.35 17.16
CA ALA A 140 -0.84 -19.60 16.82
C ALA A 140 -1.15 -20.80 17.74
N LYS A 141 -1.82 -20.62 18.85
CA LYS A 141 -1.95 -21.65 19.90
C LYS A 141 -3.21 -22.47 19.89
N THR A 142 -4.26 -21.97 19.28
CA THR A 142 -5.57 -22.62 19.31
C THR A 142 -6.03 -22.90 17.89
N GLN A 143 -6.89 -23.91 17.76
CA GLN A 143 -7.32 -24.37 16.45
C GLN A 143 -8.40 -23.47 15.85
N HIS A 144 -9.08 -22.67 16.68
CA HIS A 144 -10.23 -21.85 16.31
C HIS A 144 -10.22 -20.50 17.05
N ASP A 145 -9.24 -19.65 16.73
CA ASP A 145 -9.18 -18.30 17.33
C ASP A 145 -8.89 -17.22 16.26
N ALA A 146 -9.09 -17.54 14.99
CA ALA A 146 -8.89 -16.56 13.94
C ALA A 146 -10.10 -15.62 13.80
N PHE A 147 -9.80 -14.38 13.48
CA PHE A 147 -10.76 -13.44 12.94
C PHE A 147 -10.62 -13.47 11.41
N LYS A 148 -11.73 -13.62 10.70
CA LYS A 148 -11.78 -13.57 9.25
C LYS A 148 -12.51 -12.31 8.83
N TYR A 149 -11.81 -11.48 8.06
CA TYR A 149 -12.35 -10.26 7.44
C TYR A 149 -12.62 -10.56 5.98
N GLU A 150 -13.85 -10.39 5.56
CA GLU A 150 -14.30 -10.67 4.19
C GLU A 150 -14.56 -9.38 3.44
N ASN A 151 -14.51 -9.45 2.11
CA ASN A 151 -14.72 -8.31 1.23
C ASN A 151 -13.88 -7.09 1.63
N CYS A 152 -12.61 -7.34 1.89
CA CYS A 152 -11.66 -6.30 2.24
C CYS A 152 -11.25 -5.54 0.99
N LEU A 153 -11.61 -4.27 0.91
CA LEU A 153 -11.15 -3.35 -0.13
C LEU A 153 -10.00 -2.50 0.42
N LEU A 154 -8.88 -2.48 -0.27
CA LEU A 154 -7.73 -1.66 0.13
C LEU A 154 -8.12 -0.18 0.05
N ASN A 155 -8.20 0.47 1.22
CA ASN A 155 -8.61 1.87 1.33
C ASN A 155 -7.42 2.82 1.30
N GLU A 156 -6.43 2.56 2.12
CA GLU A 156 -5.24 3.40 2.21
C GLU A 156 -3.98 2.54 2.13
N PHE A 157 -3.02 3.03 1.36
CA PHE A 157 -1.72 2.40 1.20
C PHE A 157 -0.64 3.46 1.34
N GLU A 158 0.17 3.32 2.37
CA GLU A 158 1.26 4.22 2.68
C GLU A 158 2.59 3.49 2.57
N ILE A 159 3.59 4.13 1.99
CA ILE A 159 4.98 3.70 2.01
C ILE A 159 5.78 4.81 2.67
N SER A 160 6.60 4.44 3.63
CA SER A 160 7.50 5.36 4.31
C SER A 160 8.88 4.77 4.50
N GLY A 161 9.86 5.63 4.58
CA GLY A 161 11.23 5.23 4.87
C GLY A 161 12.10 6.42 5.22
N SER A 162 13.20 6.14 5.90
CA SER A 162 14.20 7.14 6.27
C SER A 162 15.60 6.66 5.89
N ASN A 163 16.58 7.52 6.06
CA ASN A 163 17.99 7.15 5.86
C ASN A 163 18.52 6.20 6.96
N GLU A 164 17.75 5.96 8.02
CA GLU A 164 18.14 5.11 9.15
C GLU A 164 17.35 3.80 9.21
N GLU A 165 16.14 3.77 8.64
CA GLU A 165 15.21 2.65 8.74
C GLU A 165 14.86 2.06 7.38
N ALA A 166 14.73 0.74 7.35
CA ALA A 166 14.27 0.04 6.13
C ALA A 166 12.85 0.49 5.76
N PRO A 167 12.55 0.63 4.46
CA PRO A 167 11.23 1.03 4.03
C PRO A 167 10.14 0.08 4.53
N THR A 168 9.05 0.69 4.99
CA THR A 168 7.85 0.02 5.47
C THR A 168 6.66 0.43 4.62
N TYR A 169 5.65 -0.41 4.61
CA TYR A 169 4.35 -0.05 4.06
C TYR A 169 3.26 -0.36 5.06
N THR A 170 2.23 0.46 5.05
CA THR A 170 1.00 0.27 5.82
C THR A 170 -0.17 0.13 4.86
N SER A 171 -0.99 -0.89 5.10
CA SER A 171 -2.19 -1.15 4.32
C SER A 171 -3.40 -1.10 5.24
N THR A 172 -4.37 -0.24 4.93
CA THR A 172 -5.63 -0.13 5.66
C THR A 172 -6.78 -0.53 4.75
N PHE A 173 -7.66 -1.38 5.25
CA PHE A 173 -8.76 -1.93 4.47
C PHE A 173 -10.11 -1.46 5.01
N ALA A 174 -11.04 -1.19 4.12
CA ALA A 174 -12.45 -1.17 4.43
C ALA A 174 -12.98 -2.61 4.34
N ALA A 175 -13.41 -3.19 5.45
CA ALA A 175 -13.80 -4.60 5.53
C ALA A 175 -15.20 -4.76 6.12
N ASN A 176 -15.80 -5.93 5.91
CA ASN A 176 -16.96 -6.35 6.67
C ASN A 176 -16.57 -6.61 8.13
N PHE A 177 -17.55 -6.52 9.04
CA PHE A 177 -17.29 -6.88 10.42
C PHE A 177 -16.79 -8.33 10.51
N PRO A 178 -15.72 -8.62 11.27
CA PRO A 178 -15.06 -9.91 11.19
C PRO A 178 -15.92 -11.05 11.70
N LYS A 179 -15.82 -12.20 11.06
CA LYS A 179 -16.29 -13.48 11.60
C LYS A 179 -15.34 -13.96 12.69
N PHE A 180 -15.88 -14.35 13.82
CA PHE A 180 -15.11 -14.81 14.99
C PHE A 180 -14.97 -16.32 15.01
N ASN A 181 -14.04 -16.82 15.82
CA ASN A 181 -13.85 -18.25 16.10
C ASN A 181 -13.66 -19.08 14.82
N GLN A 182 -12.96 -18.52 13.85
CA GLN A 182 -12.67 -19.20 12.60
C GLN A 182 -11.50 -20.17 12.78
N GLN A 183 -11.47 -21.22 11.95
CA GLN A 183 -10.35 -22.12 11.91
C GLN A 183 -9.09 -21.37 11.47
N ASN A 184 -7.99 -21.61 12.18
CA ASN A 184 -6.71 -21.08 11.78
C ASN A 184 -6.28 -21.68 10.44
N PRO A 185 -6.01 -20.89 9.40
CA PRO A 185 -5.57 -21.39 8.11
C PRO A 185 -4.18 -22.04 8.20
N ALA A 186 -3.87 -22.85 7.22
CA ALA A 186 -2.51 -23.37 7.05
C ALA A 186 -1.54 -22.22 6.84
N ARG A 187 -0.41 -22.21 7.55
CA ARG A 187 0.58 -21.15 7.44
C ARG A 187 1.55 -21.45 6.31
N VAL A 188 1.48 -20.62 5.29
CA VAL A 188 2.40 -20.71 4.14
C VAL A 188 3.32 -19.49 4.17
N TYR A 189 4.59 -19.75 4.49
CA TYR A 189 5.64 -18.74 4.42
C TYR A 189 6.58 -19.06 3.27
N PRO A 190 7.03 -18.08 2.50
CA PRO A 190 8.05 -18.32 1.48
C PRO A 190 9.33 -18.84 2.13
N ALA A 191 10.01 -19.77 1.41
CA ALA A 191 11.24 -20.40 1.91
C ALA A 191 12.38 -19.39 2.13
N THR A 192 12.40 -18.33 1.33
CA THR A 192 13.37 -17.24 1.43
C THR A 192 12.66 -15.92 1.31
N THR A 193 12.98 -15.01 2.22
CA THR A 193 12.45 -13.65 2.27
C THR A 193 13.56 -12.67 1.94
N VAL A 194 13.29 -11.74 1.06
CA VAL A 194 14.19 -10.62 0.75
C VAL A 194 13.42 -9.33 1.00
N PHE A 195 13.99 -8.44 1.78
CA PHE A 195 13.43 -7.11 2.03
C PHE A 195 14.41 -6.04 1.57
N THR A 196 13.88 -4.87 1.24
CA THR A 196 14.67 -3.71 0.85
C THR A 196 15.34 -3.09 2.08
N LYS A 197 16.62 -2.79 1.99
CA LYS A 197 17.36 -2.03 3.00
C LYS A 197 17.36 -0.54 2.63
N THR A 198 17.61 0.31 3.59
CA THR A 198 17.73 1.76 3.39
C THR A 198 18.73 2.11 2.28
N SER A 199 19.91 1.48 2.29
CA SER A 199 20.95 1.73 1.28
C SER A 199 20.61 1.25 -0.14
N GLU A 200 19.49 0.56 -0.30
CA GLU A 200 18.98 0.00 -1.55
C GLU A 200 17.86 0.85 -2.17
N VAL A 201 17.57 2.02 -1.55
CA VAL A 201 16.55 2.97 -2.01
C VAL A 201 17.20 4.08 -2.82
N LYS A 202 16.63 4.40 -3.97
CA LYS A 202 17.02 5.52 -4.83
C LYS A 202 15.80 6.37 -5.12
N ILE A 203 15.95 7.68 -5.01
CA ILE A 203 14.89 8.66 -5.30
C ILE A 203 15.36 9.55 -6.44
N TYR A 204 14.54 9.62 -7.48
CA TYR A 204 14.76 10.50 -8.63
C TYR A 204 13.65 11.53 -8.65
N ILE A 205 14.03 12.82 -8.78
CA ILE A 205 13.10 13.95 -8.90
C ILE A 205 13.51 14.73 -10.12
N ALA A 206 12.74 14.63 -11.18
CA ALA A 206 13.03 15.25 -12.47
C ALA A 206 11.95 16.26 -12.86
N PRO A 207 12.21 17.20 -13.75
CA PRO A 207 11.17 17.99 -14.39
C PRO A 207 10.12 17.05 -15.00
N LYS A 208 8.85 17.50 -15.05
CA LYS A 208 7.77 16.72 -15.67
C LYS A 208 8.17 16.26 -17.08
N GLY A 209 8.03 14.96 -17.32
CA GLY A 209 8.38 14.38 -18.61
C GLY A 209 8.28 12.86 -18.64
N THR A 210 8.50 12.30 -19.82
CA THR A 210 8.54 10.84 -20.00
C THR A 210 9.98 10.37 -20.01
N TYR A 211 10.32 9.46 -19.14
CA TYR A 211 11.66 8.87 -19.01
C TYR A 211 11.57 7.36 -19.29
N ALA A 212 12.43 6.89 -20.18
CA ALA A 212 12.41 5.50 -20.63
C ALA A 212 12.89 4.53 -19.54
N ASP A 213 13.93 4.91 -18.82
CA ASP A 213 14.59 4.09 -17.80
C ASP A 213 15.37 4.95 -16.79
N GLU A 214 16.00 4.29 -15.80
CA GLU A 214 16.81 4.97 -14.79
C GLU A 214 18.03 5.69 -15.36
N SER A 215 18.55 5.27 -16.50
CA SER A 215 19.71 5.93 -17.11
C SER A 215 19.35 7.33 -17.64
N ALA A 216 18.11 7.51 -18.10
CA ALA A 216 17.57 8.80 -18.49
C ALA A 216 17.40 9.76 -17.30
N LEU A 217 17.29 9.20 -16.09
CA LEU A 217 17.13 9.94 -14.82
C LEU A 217 18.44 10.11 -14.04
N ALA A 218 19.59 9.66 -14.57
CA ALA A 218 20.85 9.64 -13.82
C ALA A 218 21.26 11.00 -13.22
N ASN A 219 20.92 12.09 -13.89
CA ASN A 219 21.23 13.45 -13.44
C ASN A 219 20.24 13.97 -12.36
N TYR A 220 19.17 13.24 -12.08
CA TYR A 220 18.10 13.61 -11.16
C TYR A 220 18.05 12.69 -9.93
N LEU A 221 19.10 11.91 -9.71
CA LEU A 221 19.25 11.05 -8.53
C LEU A 221 19.59 11.90 -7.32
N TYR A 222 18.80 11.74 -6.26
CA TYR A 222 19.04 12.29 -4.93
C TYR A 222 19.54 11.19 -4.00
N PRO A 223 20.87 10.99 -3.89
CA PRO A 223 21.45 9.88 -3.13
C PRO A 223 21.34 10.09 -1.61
N CYS A 224 21.13 11.33 -1.18
CA CYS A 224 20.97 11.68 0.23
C CYS A 224 19.57 12.22 0.44
N PHE A 225 18.72 11.43 1.03
CA PHE A 225 17.42 11.85 1.57
C PHE A 225 17.41 11.59 3.08
N ILE A 226 16.53 12.25 3.79
CA ILE A 226 16.35 12.08 5.25
C ILE A 226 15.19 11.12 5.46
N GLU A 227 14.06 11.45 4.86
CA GLU A 227 12.85 10.64 4.89
C GLU A 227 12.04 10.82 3.61
N TYR A 228 11.15 9.90 3.34
CA TYR A 228 10.19 10.00 2.24
C TYR A 228 8.90 9.26 2.59
N GLY A 229 7.83 9.67 1.95
CA GLY A 229 6.52 9.04 2.06
C GLY A 229 5.76 9.09 0.73
N LEU A 230 4.98 8.06 0.50
CA LEU A 230 3.98 7.98 -0.56
C LEU A 230 2.69 7.48 0.08
N ASN A 231 1.62 8.25 0.00
CA ASN A 231 0.31 7.85 0.47
C ASN A 231 -0.66 7.82 -0.70
N VAL A 232 -1.46 6.77 -0.78
CA VAL A 232 -2.56 6.62 -1.74
C VAL A 232 -3.81 6.26 -0.96
N ASN A 233 -4.84 7.10 -1.05
CA ASN A 233 -6.12 6.89 -0.42
C ASN A 233 -7.19 6.69 -1.51
N ASN A 234 -7.85 5.55 -1.48
CA ASN A 234 -8.94 5.20 -2.39
C ASN A 234 -10.28 5.81 -1.95
N ASN A 235 -10.34 6.46 -0.77
CA ASN A 235 -11.56 7.02 -0.19
C ASN A 235 -12.73 6.04 -0.25
N ALA A 236 -12.44 4.77 0.14
CA ALA A 236 -13.44 3.71 0.07
C ALA A 236 -14.51 3.91 1.14
N GLU A 237 -15.75 3.98 0.70
CA GLU A 237 -16.91 4.08 1.58
C GLU A 237 -17.58 2.73 1.78
N THR A 238 -17.95 2.44 3.01
CA THR A 238 -18.76 1.27 3.37
C THR A 238 -20.22 1.69 3.46
N GLN A 239 -21.04 1.17 2.56
CA GLN A 239 -22.48 1.42 2.55
C GLN A 239 -23.20 0.23 3.19
N PRO A 240 -23.85 0.38 4.37
CA PRO A 240 -24.57 -0.71 5.01
C PRO A 240 -25.77 -1.12 4.16
N CYS A 241 -25.94 -2.43 3.98
CA CYS A 241 -27.13 -2.98 3.32
C CYS A 241 -28.24 -3.20 4.36
N SER A 242 -29.41 -2.64 4.11
CA SER A 242 -30.55 -2.67 5.03
C SER A 242 -31.19 -4.07 5.21
N ALA A 243 -30.80 -5.05 4.42
CA ALA A 243 -31.38 -6.39 4.43
C ALA A 243 -30.58 -7.42 5.25
N ASP A 244 -29.39 -7.08 5.67
CA ASP A 244 -28.49 -8.01 6.33
C ASP A 244 -28.20 -7.62 7.77
N GLU A 245 -28.34 -8.60 8.67
CA GLU A 245 -27.90 -8.47 10.05
C GLU A 245 -26.37 -8.22 10.05
N PHE A 246 -25.95 -7.04 10.48
CA PHE A 246 -24.58 -6.68 10.85
C PHE A 246 -23.45 -7.46 10.13
N GLY A 247 -23.03 -7.05 8.98
CA GLY A 247 -21.81 -7.62 8.42
C GLY A 247 -21.66 -7.58 6.92
N THR A 248 -22.72 -7.46 6.17
CA THR A 248 -22.62 -7.26 4.72
C THR A 248 -22.80 -5.80 4.39
N SER A 249 -21.83 -5.26 3.72
CA SER A 249 -21.84 -3.88 3.25
C SER A 249 -21.27 -3.82 1.86
N THR A 250 -21.86 -3.00 1.02
CA THR A 250 -21.27 -2.68 -0.28
C THR A 250 -20.11 -1.71 -0.05
N LYS A 251 -18.98 -1.98 -0.67
CA LYS A 251 -17.83 -1.08 -0.70
C LYS A 251 -17.83 -0.33 -2.03
N VAL A 252 -17.66 0.97 -1.94
CA VAL A 252 -17.59 1.84 -3.11
C VAL A 252 -16.28 2.62 -3.04
N LEU A 253 -15.53 2.63 -4.14
CA LEU A 253 -14.37 3.50 -4.26
C LEU A 253 -14.83 4.94 -4.41
N GLY A 254 -14.23 5.83 -3.63
CA GLY A 254 -14.38 7.28 -3.79
C GLY A 254 -13.40 7.87 -4.81
N ASN A 255 -13.25 9.17 -4.77
CA ASN A 255 -12.20 9.85 -5.53
C ASN A 255 -10.85 9.50 -4.91
N ARG A 256 -9.99 8.92 -5.71
CA ARG A 256 -8.65 8.55 -5.28
C ARG A 256 -7.79 9.79 -5.10
N GLU A 257 -7.08 9.85 -3.99
CA GLU A 257 -6.11 10.89 -3.68
C GLU A 257 -4.74 10.27 -3.45
N ALA A 258 -3.69 10.93 -3.91
CA ALA A 258 -2.34 10.45 -3.68
C ALA A 258 -1.39 11.63 -3.45
N THR A 259 -0.50 11.46 -2.47
CA THR A 259 0.50 12.45 -2.10
C THR A 259 1.87 11.83 -2.01
N PHE A 260 2.88 12.63 -2.30
CA PHE A 260 4.28 12.24 -2.13
C PHE A 260 5.00 13.33 -1.35
N ASN A 261 5.85 12.92 -0.41
CA ASN A 261 6.74 13.81 0.31
C ASN A 261 8.16 13.26 0.34
N VAL A 262 9.13 14.15 0.42
CA VAL A 262 10.54 13.79 0.64
C VAL A 262 11.28 14.94 1.29
N THR A 263 12.09 14.62 2.28
CA THR A 263 13.00 15.58 2.92
C THR A 263 14.42 15.30 2.46
N VAL A 264 15.07 16.33 1.90
CA VAL A 264 16.47 16.25 1.45
C VAL A 264 17.33 17.30 2.16
N PRO A 265 18.63 17.05 2.40
CA PRO A 265 19.52 18.06 2.93
C PRO A 265 19.63 19.26 1.96
N TRP A 266 19.61 20.47 2.48
CA TRP A 266 19.85 21.67 1.70
C TRP A 266 21.35 21.79 1.35
N THR A 267 21.68 21.69 0.09
CA THR A 267 23.04 21.73 -0.45
C THR A 267 23.07 22.54 -1.74
N GLU A 268 24.26 22.83 -2.27
CA GLU A 268 24.39 23.44 -3.59
C GLU A 268 23.73 22.60 -4.71
N ALA A 269 23.67 21.29 -4.52
CA ALA A 269 23.04 20.38 -5.49
C ALA A 269 21.51 20.31 -5.35
N THR A 270 20.93 20.64 -4.20
CA THR A 270 19.49 20.50 -3.92
C THR A 270 18.74 21.83 -3.85
N LYS A 271 19.43 22.95 -3.57
CA LYS A 271 18.82 24.28 -3.41
C LYS A 271 17.95 24.72 -4.61
N HIS A 272 18.25 24.20 -5.81
CA HIS A 272 17.47 24.53 -7.01
C HIS A 272 16.04 24.01 -6.92
N LEU A 273 15.72 23.02 -6.09
CA LEU A 273 14.35 22.54 -5.88
C LEU A 273 13.47 23.62 -5.27
N GLU A 274 13.98 24.30 -4.22
CA GLU A 274 13.31 25.43 -3.60
C GLU A 274 13.12 26.60 -4.59
N TYR A 275 14.16 26.94 -5.36
CA TYR A 275 14.10 28.04 -6.33
C TYR A 275 13.16 27.73 -7.51
N THR A 276 13.17 26.50 -8.01
CA THR A 276 12.26 26.08 -9.08
C THR A 276 10.81 26.13 -8.61
N TYR A 277 10.53 25.68 -7.39
CA TYR A 277 9.19 25.76 -6.81
C TYR A 277 8.70 27.21 -6.67
N MET A 278 9.56 28.11 -6.16
CA MET A 278 9.17 29.51 -5.91
C MET A 278 9.09 30.33 -7.19
N GLY A 279 10.00 30.14 -8.12
CA GLY A 279 10.19 31.04 -9.27
C GLY A 279 10.21 30.38 -10.65
N GLY A 280 9.93 29.07 -10.75
CA GLY A 280 9.88 28.35 -12.02
C GLY A 280 11.25 28.04 -12.65
N ASP A 281 12.36 28.53 -12.10
CA ASP A 281 13.73 28.35 -12.61
C ASP A 281 14.71 28.08 -11.46
N ALA A 282 15.73 27.27 -11.72
CA ALA A 282 16.79 26.93 -10.76
C ALA A 282 17.60 28.13 -10.22
N ASN A 283 17.55 29.27 -10.89
CA ASN A 283 18.22 30.52 -10.52
C ASN A 283 17.19 31.65 -10.28
N ALA A 284 15.94 31.31 -10.03
CA ALA A 284 14.90 32.29 -9.85
C ALA A 284 15.23 33.30 -8.75
N THR A 285 14.90 34.58 -8.99
CA THR A 285 15.05 35.68 -8.03
C THR A 285 13.71 36.28 -7.64
N GLU A 286 12.63 35.87 -8.31
CA GLU A 286 11.26 36.35 -8.08
C GLU A 286 10.29 35.17 -8.11
N VAL A 287 9.18 35.31 -7.41
CA VAL A 287 8.14 34.27 -7.34
C VAL A 287 7.31 34.24 -8.61
N THR A 288 7.02 33.05 -9.13
CA THR A 288 6.11 32.85 -10.26
C THR A 288 4.72 32.39 -9.77
N ALA A 289 3.71 32.54 -10.62
CA ALA A 289 2.37 31.97 -10.40
C ALA A 289 2.20 30.60 -11.06
N GLU A 290 3.22 30.08 -11.71
CA GLU A 290 3.17 28.77 -12.35
C GLU A 290 3.40 27.66 -11.33
N ASN A 291 2.70 26.53 -11.50
CA ASN A 291 2.93 25.36 -10.69
C ASN A 291 4.25 24.68 -11.07
N ASP A 292 4.97 24.21 -10.07
CA ASP A 292 6.13 23.35 -10.30
C ASP A 292 5.70 21.88 -10.38
N GLU A 293 5.85 21.32 -11.57
CA GLU A 293 5.46 19.95 -11.88
C GLU A 293 6.69 19.05 -12.02
N LYS A 294 6.69 17.93 -11.32
CA LYS A 294 7.80 16.96 -11.31
C LYS A 294 7.34 15.58 -11.70
N THR A 295 8.29 14.80 -12.20
CA THR A 295 8.21 13.34 -12.29
C THR A 295 9.09 12.75 -11.20
N VAL A 296 8.54 11.79 -10.42
CA VAL A 296 9.30 11.14 -9.33
C VAL A 296 9.35 9.64 -9.57
N TRP A 297 10.54 9.06 -9.40
CA TRP A 297 10.71 7.62 -9.34
C TRP A 297 11.32 7.22 -8.00
N LEU A 298 10.66 6.25 -7.34
CA LEU A 298 11.20 5.53 -6.20
C LEU A 298 11.67 4.15 -6.67
N VAL A 299 12.92 3.84 -6.46
CA VAL A 299 13.51 2.56 -6.87
C VAL A 299 14.05 1.83 -5.65
N PHE A 300 13.51 0.66 -5.39
CA PHE A 300 13.98 -0.28 -4.37
C PHE A 300 14.71 -1.41 -5.09
N GLU A 301 16.01 -1.54 -4.88
CA GLU A 301 16.82 -2.58 -5.50
C GLU A 301 17.49 -3.43 -4.42
N SER A 302 16.99 -4.63 -4.23
CA SER A 302 17.40 -5.55 -3.15
C SER A 302 18.37 -6.62 -3.66
N GLY A 303 18.61 -7.63 -2.85
CA GLY A 303 19.55 -8.71 -3.18
C GLY A 303 19.24 -9.45 -4.48
N LYS A 304 20.20 -10.24 -4.95
CA LYS A 304 20.09 -11.04 -6.17
C LYS A 304 19.05 -12.15 -6.07
N ILE A 305 18.39 -12.41 -7.19
CA ILE A 305 17.49 -13.55 -7.35
C ILE A 305 18.33 -14.80 -7.68
N GLY A 306 18.51 -15.67 -6.69
CA GLY A 306 19.36 -16.85 -6.84
C GLY A 306 20.81 -16.50 -7.21
N SER A 307 21.36 -17.22 -8.18
CA SER A 307 22.70 -16.95 -8.76
C SER A 307 22.63 -16.21 -10.09
N THR A 308 21.53 -15.52 -10.37
CA THR A 308 21.31 -14.78 -11.62
C THR A 308 21.98 -13.41 -11.59
N ASN A 309 21.92 -12.68 -12.70
CA ASN A 309 22.34 -11.27 -12.77
C ASN A 309 21.20 -10.29 -12.44
N TYR A 310 20.02 -10.81 -12.07
CA TYR A 310 18.87 -10.00 -11.73
C TYR A 310 18.74 -9.83 -10.23
N ASN A 311 18.32 -8.64 -9.81
CA ASN A 311 17.99 -8.32 -8.43
C ASN A 311 16.47 -8.29 -8.24
N TYR A 312 16.00 -8.52 -7.02
CA TYR A 312 14.66 -8.10 -6.65
C TYR A 312 14.60 -6.59 -6.76
N LYS A 313 13.61 -6.10 -7.48
CA LYS A 313 13.51 -4.68 -7.77
C LYS A 313 12.07 -4.23 -7.83
N THR A 314 11.79 -3.08 -7.22
CA THR A 314 10.51 -2.37 -7.34
C THR A 314 10.80 -0.97 -7.85
N ILE A 315 10.11 -0.55 -8.90
CA ILE A 315 10.18 0.80 -9.46
C ILE A 315 8.79 1.39 -9.38
N ILE A 316 8.62 2.41 -8.57
CA ILE A 316 7.39 3.18 -8.47
C ILE A 316 7.60 4.45 -9.28
N LYS A 317 6.83 4.59 -10.35
CA LYS A 317 6.89 5.74 -11.26
C LYS A 317 5.66 6.60 -11.01
N ILE A 318 5.90 7.85 -10.71
CA ILE A 318 4.89 8.89 -10.54
C ILE A 318 5.10 9.90 -11.65
N PRO A 319 4.28 9.83 -12.72
CA PRO A 319 4.48 10.66 -13.92
C PRO A 319 4.36 12.15 -13.65
N GLU A 320 3.43 12.52 -12.76
CA GLU A 320 3.13 13.91 -12.49
C GLU A 320 2.81 14.17 -11.03
N ILE A 321 3.62 15.04 -10.42
CA ILE A 321 3.39 15.60 -9.09
C ILE A 321 3.36 17.11 -9.23
N VAL A 322 2.33 17.72 -8.70
CA VAL A 322 2.29 19.18 -8.52
C VAL A 322 2.75 19.48 -7.11
N LEU A 323 3.88 20.16 -6.99
CA LEU A 323 4.42 20.52 -5.68
C LEU A 323 3.49 21.53 -4.99
N THR A 324 3.18 21.26 -3.75
CA THR A 324 2.42 22.12 -2.85
C THR A 324 3.30 22.79 -1.82
N ASN A 325 4.46 22.22 -1.56
CA ASN A 325 5.47 22.75 -0.66
C ASN A 325 6.89 22.38 -1.13
N ALA A 326 7.82 23.32 -0.99
CA ALA A 326 9.27 23.10 -1.13
C ALA A 326 9.99 24.04 -0.16
N ASP A 327 9.57 24.05 1.07
CA ASP A 327 10.12 24.90 2.11
C ASP A 327 11.45 24.36 2.64
N SER A 328 12.27 25.28 3.09
CA SER A 328 13.52 24.97 3.77
C SER A 328 13.55 25.58 5.17
N PRO A 329 12.70 25.06 6.09
CA PRO A 329 12.65 25.59 7.44
C PRO A 329 13.99 25.42 8.14
N GLN A 330 14.44 26.47 8.83
CA GLN A 330 15.63 26.41 9.67
C GLN A 330 15.28 26.77 11.09
N SER A 331 15.51 25.87 12.00
CA SER A 331 15.30 26.08 13.43
C SER A 331 16.63 26.01 14.19
N GLY A 332 17.03 27.10 14.78
CA GLY A 332 18.20 27.14 15.64
C GLY A 332 19.52 26.82 14.92
N THR A 333 20.21 25.79 15.40
CA THR A 333 21.51 25.32 14.89
C THR A 333 21.38 24.10 13.98
N ASP A 334 20.18 23.69 13.66
CA ASP A 334 19.95 22.47 12.87
C ASP A 334 20.39 22.66 11.42
N ALA A 335 20.76 21.56 10.80
CA ALA A 335 21.13 21.58 9.39
C ALA A 335 19.90 21.95 8.54
N LYS A 336 20.08 22.87 7.60
CA LYS A 336 19.01 23.27 6.70
C LYS A 336 18.58 22.09 5.81
N GLN A 337 17.29 21.87 5.67
CA GLN A 337 16.67 20.80 4.89
C GLN A 337 15.63 21.41 3.94
N ILE A 338 15.27 20.68 2.89
CA ILE A 338 14.17 21.03 2.00
C ILE A 338 13.10 19.95 2.17
N GLU A 339 11.91 20.36 2.55
CA GLU A 339 10.73 19.51 2.63
C GLU A 339 9.92 19.71 1.36
N LEU A 340 9.94 18.70 0.48
CA LEU A 340 9.12 18.67 -0.72
C LEU A 340 7.85 17.89 -0.43
N GLU A 341 6.72 18.48 -0.77
CA GLU A 341 5.42 17.83 -0.70
C GLU A 341 4.64 18.14 -1.97
N GLY A 342 3.87 17.18 -2.48
CA GLY A 342 3.07 17.40 -3.66
C GLY A 342 1.94 16.40 -3.81
N ASN A 343 0.93 16.85 -4.55
CA ASN A 343 -0.21 16.04 -4.94
C ASN A 343 0.07 15.36 -6.26
N ILE A 344 -0.18 14.05 -6.29
CA ILE A 344 -0.04 13.25 -7.50
C ILE A 344 -1.28 13.44 -8.35
N GLN A 345 -1.09 13.70 -9.65
CA GLN A 345 -2.17 13.97 -10.59
C GLN A 345 -2.22 12.93 -11.69
N GLU A 346 -3.40 12.70 -12.21
CA GLU A 346 -3.63 11.92 -13.42
C GLU A 346 -3.60 12.87 -14.63
N ASN A 347 -2.78 12.55 -15.63
CA ASN A 347 -2.63 13.38 -16.83
C ASN A 347 -3.60 13.00 -17.96
N GLY A 348 -4.60 12.17 -17.67
CA GLY A 348 -5.66 11.77 -18.60
C GLY A 348 -5.27 10.68 -19.61
N SER A 349 -4.00 10.39 -19.78
CA SER A 349 -3.51 9.31 -20.67
C SER A 349 -2.73 8.24 -19.93
N ASP A 350 -2.08 8.59 -18.85
CA ASP A 350 -1.26 7.70 -18.06
C ASP A 350 -1.87 7.48 -16.66
N SER A 351 -1.63 6.30 -16.11
CA SER A 351 -1.95 6.04 -14.71
C SER A 351 -1.23 7.03 -13.81
N PHE A 352 -1.88 7.51 -12.77
CA PHE A 352 -1.29 8.43 -11.78
C PHE A 352 -0.04 7.83 -11.08
N ILE A 353 0.03 6.49 -10.98
CA ILE A 353 1.18 5.73 -10.50
C ILE A 353 1.30 4.46 -11.35
N GLU A 354 2.53 4.09 -11.69
CA GLU A 354 2.90 2.79 -12.25
C GLU A 354 3.92 2.13 -11.32
N CYS A 355 3.67 0.89 -10.92
CA CYS A 355 4.63 0.10 -10.16
C CYS A 355 5.09 -1.10 -11.00
N VAL A 356 6.41 -1.25 -11.13
CA VAL A 356 7.05 -2.38 -11.82
C VAL A 356 7.84 -3.18 -10.81
N ILE A 357 7.56 -4.47 -10.68
CA ILE A 357 8.25 -5.37 -9.75
C ILE A 357 8.92 -6.50 -10.50
N VAL A 358 10.22 -6.69 -10.25
CA VAL A 358 11.00 -7.84 -10.71
C VAL A 358 11.20 -8.80 -9.55
N THR A 359 10.73 -10.03 -9.71
CA THR A 359 10.68 -11.06 -8.66
C THR A 359 10.77 -12.46 -9.27
N ASP A 360 11.01 -13.48 -8.44
CA ASP A 360 10.85 -14.87 -8.80
C ASP A 360 9.50 -15.48 -8.38
N LEU A 361 8.55 -14.64 -7.98
CA LEU A 361 7.18 -15.05 -7.67
C LEU A 361 6.46 -15.43 -8.96
N PRO A 362 6.08 -16.71 -9.15
CA PRO A 362 5.51 -17.17 -10.41
C PRO A 362 4.06 -16.65 -10.62
N ASN A 363 3.30 -16.52 -9.57
CA ASN A 363 1.92 -15.99 -9.60
C ASN A 363 1.67 -15.15 -8.34
N LEU A 364 0.82 -14.15 -8.47
CA LEU A 364 0.25 -13.44 -7.33
C LEU A 364 -0.65 -14.39 -6.52
N HIS A 365 -0.90 -14.03 -5.28
CA HIS A 365 -1.71 -14.84 -4.36
C HIS A 365 -3.21 -14.57 -4.58
N VAL A 366 -3.69 -14.96 -5.77
CA VAL A 366 -5.10 -14.83 -6.19
C VAL A 366 -5.74 -16.20 -6.09
N ASP A 367 -6.86 -16.28 -5.40
CA ASP A 367 -7.66 -17.50 -5.23
C ASP A 367 -8.80 -17.49 -6.26
N ASP A 368 -8.80 -18.46 -7.14
CA ASP A 368 -9.82 -18.70 -8.16
C ASP A 368 -10.81 -19.82 -7.77
N GLY A 369 -10.68 -20.33 -6.55
CA GLY A 369 -11.55 -21.37 -6.00
C GLY A 369 -11.27 -22.78 -6.49
N THR A 370 -10.08 -23.07 -7.11
CA THR A 370 -9.69 -24.41 -7.60
C THR A 370 -8.71 -25.14 -6.69
#